data_41ecd55c6b987f044eb5870656230b68
#
_entry.id   41ecd55c6b987f044eb5870656230b68
#
_cell.length_a   1.000
_cell.length_b   1.000
_cell.length_c   1.000
_cell.angle_alpha   90.00
_cell.angle_beta   90.00
_cell.angle_gamma   90.00
#
_symmetry.space_group_name_H-M   'P 1'
#
loop_
_entity.id
_entity.type
_entity.pdbx_description
1 polymer ?
#
loop_
_entity_poly.entity_id
_entity_poly.type
_entity_poly.pdbx_seq_one_letter_code
_entity_poly.pdbx_strand_id
1 'polypeptide(L)'
;MKSAEKYRIMGIDPGTNYMGYGVLEVEGRTVRSVVLGDIDLHRLPDPYAKLRYIFERVGALVDEYAPREVALESPFFGENVQSMLKLGRAQGVAMAAALSRGIDVFEYAPMRIKQSITGRGSAAKEQVASIVCRMLTIDQPPKRLDATDGMAVALCHYFTSASPLNAALGGERVKGLGGGKKAASKGGSQSWEQYLKKNPDREIK
;
A
#
# COMPACT_ATOMS: atom_id res chain seq x y z
N MET A 1 4.23 -2.20 33.49
CA MET A 1 4.74 -1.88 32.14
C MET A 1 3.55 -1.95 31.19
N LYS A 2 3.23 -0.86 30.45
CA LYS A 2 2.19 -0.95 29.42
C LYS A 2 2.72 -1.92 28.36
N SER A 3 1.93 -2.96 28.03
CA SER A 3 2.26 -3.84 26.90
C SER A 3 2.42 -2.98 25.65
N ALA A 4 3.49 -3.21 24.88
CA ALA A 4 3.66 -2.52 23.61
C ALA A 4 2.46 -2.84 22.71
N GLU A 5 1.90 -1.81 22.10
CA GLU A 5 0.77 -1.99 21.17
C GLU A 5 1.20 -2.89 20.00
N LYS A 6 0.40 -3.93 19.76
CA LYS A 6 0.61 -4.87 18.67
C LYS A 6 -0.31 -4.50 17.51
N TYR A 7 0.25 -4.32 16.31
CA TYR A 7 -0.52 -3.98 15.11
C TYR A 7 0.14 -4.56 13.85
N ARG A 8 -0.58 -4.51 12.73
CA ARG A 8 -0.09 -4.99 11.45
C ARG A 8 -0.05 -3.88 10.41
N ILE A 9 0.90 -3.99 9.51
CA ILE A 9 1.07 -3.16 8.32
C ILE A 9 1.03 -4.10 7.12
N MET A 10 0.24 -3.76 6.10
CA MET A 10 0.25 -4.46 4.83
C MET A 10 0.97 -3.60 3.80
N GLY A 11 1.92 -4.19 3.07
CA GLY A 11 2.58 -3.59 1.93
C GLY A 11 2.13 -4.26 0.65
N ILE A 12 1.92 -3.48 -0.40
CA ILE A 12 1.52 -3.94 -1.73
C ILE A 12 2.45 -3.35 -2.78
N ASP A 13 3.00 -4.21 -3.65
CA ASP A 13 3.65 -3.81 -4.89
C ASP A 13 2.68 -4.07 -6.06
N PRO A 14 2.06 -3.00 -6.63
CA PRO A 14 1.08 -3.16 -7.69
C PRO A 14 1.70 -3.69 -8.98
N GLY A 15 1.05 -4.69 -9.59
CA GLY A 15 1.46 -5.27 -10.85
C GLY A 15 0.27 -5.64 -11.73
N THR A 16 0.50 -5.80 -13.03
CA THR A 16 -0.54 -6.14 -14.03
C THR A 16 -0.61 -7.64 -14.32
N ASN A 17 0.41 -8.40 -13.98
CA ASN A 17 0.47 -9.85 -14.10
C ASN A 17 0.60 -10.52 -12.73
N TYR A 18 1.38 -9.94 -11.85
CA TYR A 18 1.55 -10.35 -10.46
C TYR A 18 1.52 -9.10 -9.59
N MET A 19 0.82 -9.16 -8.47
CA MET A 19 0.78 -8.11 -7.47
C MET A 19 1.34 -8.67 -6.19
N GLY A 20 2.51 -8.18 -5.76
CA GLY A 20 3.15 -8.62 -4.54
C GLY A 20 2.46 -8.05 -3.30
N TYR A 21 2.40 -8.82 -2.22
CA TYR A 21 1.95 -8.33 -0.93
C TYR A 21 2.75 -8.93 0.22
N GLY A 22 2.83 -8.17 1.31
CA GLY A 22 3.44 -8.63 2.55
C GLY A 22 2.75 -8.03 3.77
N VAL A 23 2.61 -8.80 4.84
CA VAL A 23 2.03 -8.34 6.10
C VAL A 23 3.08 -8.45 7.19
N LEU A 24 3.40 -7.31 7.81
CA LEU A 24 4.25 -7.19 8.99
C LEU A 24 3.39 -7.13 10.25
N GLU A 25 3.83 -7.81 11.29
CA GLU A 25 3.38 -7.62 12.65
C GLU A 25 4.42 -6.80 13.41
N VAL A 26 3.97 -5.73 14.05
CA VAL A 26 4.80 -4.80 14.83
C VAL A 26 4.41 -4.90 16.30
N GLU A 27 5.39 -5.12 17.16
CA GLU A 27 5.23 -5.10 18.61
C GLU A 27 6.39 -4.30 19.23
N GLY A 28 6.12 -3.06 19.60
CA GLY A 28 7.15 -2.12 20.04
C GLY A 28 8.16 -1.82 18.94
N ARG A 29 9.40 -2.29 19.10
CA ARG A 29 10.48 -2.17 18.09
C ARG A 29 10.72 -3.45 17.31
N THR A 30 10.01 -4.51 17.62
CA THR A 30 10.16 -5.80 16.95
C THR A 30 9.19 -5.88 15.77
N VAL A 31 9.69 -6.34 14.63
CA VAL A 31 8.89 -6.61 13.43
C VAL A 31 9.03 -8.07 13.07
N ARG A 32 7.93 -8.68 12.63
CA ARG A 32 7.90 -10.07 12.18
C ARG A 32 7.10 -10.18 10.88
N SER A 33 7.52 -11.06 9.99
CA SER A 33 6.71 -11.45 8.84
C SER A 33 5.54 -12.31 9.29
N VAL A 34 4.31 -11.93 8.93
CA VAL A 34 3.11 -12.76 9.11
C VAL A 34 2.89 -13.60 7.87
N VAL A 35 2.88 -12.96 6.71
CA VAL A 35 2.69 -13.58 5.41
C VAL A 35 3.31 -12.70 4.33
N LEU A 36 3.79 -13.31 3.26
CA LEU A 36 4.12 -12.64 2.00
C LEU A 36 3.71 -13.57 0.85
N GLY A 37 3.31 -12.96 -0.26
CA GLY A 37 2.84 -13.71 -1.41
C GLY A 37 2.59 -12.82 -2.61
N ASP A 38 2.09 -13.42 -3.66
CA ASP A 38 1.68 -12.71 -4.87
C ASP A 38 0.22 -13.07 -5.25
N ILE A 39 -0.47 -12.11 -5.81
CA ILE A 39 -1.78 -12.29 -6.44
C ILE A 39 -1.51 -12.53 -7.92
N ASP A 40 -1.78 -13.75 -8.39
CA ASP A 40 -1.58 -14.14 -9.79
C ASP A 40 -2.73 -13.61 -10.67
N LEU A 41 -2.43 -12.63 -11.49
CA LEU A 41 -3.35 -12.02 -12.46
C LEU A 41 -3.09 -12.49 -13.90
N HIS A 42 -2.00 -13.27 -14.10
CA HIS A 42 -1.54 -13.65 -15.43
C HIS A 42 -2.59 -14.49 -16.19
N ARG A 43 -3.31 -15.36 -15.49
CA ARG A 43 -4.28 -16.30 -16.09
C ARG A 43 -5.67 -15.71 -16.31
N LEU A 44 -5.91 -14.47 -15.90
CA LEU A 44 -7.21 -13.86 -16.05
C LEU A 44 -7.43 -13.33 -17.48
N PRO A 45 -8.62 -13.53 -18.07
CA PRO A 45 -8.85 -13.40 -19.51
C PRO A 45 -8.78 -11.97 -20.02
N ASP A 46 -9.16 -11.00 -19.20
CA ASP A 46 -9.27 -9.61 -19.61
C ASP A 46 -8.92 -8.62 -18.49
N PRO A 47 -8.68 -7.33 -18.82
CA PRO A 47 -8.33 -6.33 -17.84
C PRO A 47 -9.38 -6.10 -16.75
N TYR A 48 -10.67 -6.25 -17.05
CA TYR A 48 -11.73 -6.00 -16.08
C TYR A 48 -11.84 -7.13 -15.07
N ALA A 49 -11.66 -8.38 -15.52
CA ALA A 49 -11.54 -9.54 -14.63
C ALA A 49 -10.36 -9.39 -13.68
N LYS A 50 -9.22 -8.87 -14.17
CA LYS A 50 -8.05 -8.56 -13.31
C LYS A 50 -8.40 -7.53 -12.24
N LEU A 51 -9.05 -6.42 -12.60
CA LEU A 51 -9.42 -5.37 -11.63
C LEU A 51 -10.40 -5.90 -10.58
N ARG A 52 -11.43 -6.67 -10.99
CA ARG A 52 -12.35 -7.32 -10.05
C ARG A 52 -11.59 -8.21 -9.07
N TYR A 53 -10.73 -9.07 -9.59
CA TYR A 53 -9.97 -10.00 -8.78
C TYR A 53 -9.02 -9.29 -7.79
N ILE A 54 -8.36 -8.19 -8.23
CA ILE A 54 -7.55 -7.35 -7.33
C ILE A 54 -8.42 -6.83 -6.18
N PHE A 55 -9.59 -6.27 -6.46
CA PHE A 55 -10.48 -5.72 -5.43
C PHE A 55 -10.89 -6.78 -4.42
N GLU A 56 -11.31 -7.96 -4.91
CA GLU A 56 -11.74 -9.08 -4.08
C GLU A 56 -10.59 -9.64 -3.23
N ARG A 57 -9.42 -9.87 -3.84
CA ARG A 57 -8.27 -10.46 -3.13
C ARG A 57 -7.63 -9.52 -2.14
N VAL A 58 -7.40 -8.26 -2.50
CA VAL A 58 -6.88 -7.25 -1.55
C VAL A 58 -7.88 -7.05 -0.41
N GLY A 59 -9.18 -6.98 -0.73
CA GLY A 59 -10.21 -6.91 0.28
C GLY A 59 -10.18 -8.09 1.24
N ALA A 60 -10.12 -9.31 0.73
CA ALA A 60 -10.02 -10.52 1.56
C ALA A 60 -8.78 -10.54 2.45
N LEU A 61 -7.61 -10.08 1.91
CA LEU A 61 -6.38 -9.97 2.70
C LEU A 61 -6.52 -8.93 3.83
N VAL A 62 -7.15 -7.77 3.54
CA VAL A 62 -7.41 -6.76 4.57
C VAL A 62 -8.35 -7.30 5.65
N ASP A 63 -9.39 -8.01 5.26
CA ASP A 63 -10.36 -8.62 6.19
C ASP A 63 -9.70 -9.71 7.06
N GLU A 64 -8.82 -10.53 6.48
CA GLU A 64 -8.14 -11.64 7.16
C GLU A 64 -7.05 -11.16 8.13
N TYR A 65 -6.19 -10.23 7.67
CA TYR A 65 -5.04 -9.80 8.47
C TYR A 65 -5.29 -8.56 9.29
N ALA A 66 -6.40 -7.84 9.07
CA ALA A 66 -6.82 -6.63 9.78
C ALA A 66 -5.65 -5.64 9.97
N PRO A 67 -4.95 -5.19 8.90
CA PRO A 67 -3.86 -4.24 9.03
C PRO A 67 -4.38 -2.90 9.52
N ARG A 68 -3.60 -2.21 10.35
CA ARG A 68 -3.90 -0.84 10.78
C ARG A 68 -3.73 0.15 9.63
N GLU A 69 -2.77 -0.11 8.77
CA GLU A 69 -2.37 0.74 7.64
C GLU A 69 -1.96 -0.12 6.45
N VAL A 70 -2.24 0.37 5.25
CA VAL A 70 -1.81 -0.24 3.99
C VAL A 70 -0.86 0.71 3.27
N ALA A 71 0.29 0.20 2.83
CA ALA A 71 1.27 0.94 2.06
C ALA A 71 1.37 0.36 0.65
N LEU A 72 1.48 1.22 -0.37
CA LEU A 72 1.66 0.80 -1.76
C LEU A 72 2.91 1.45 -2.37
N GLU A 73 3.50 0.74 -3.33
CA GLU A 73 4.46 1.36 -4.23
C GLU A 73 3.73 2.28 -5.21
N SER A 74 4.19 3.54 -5.34
CA SER A 74 3.64 4.47 -6.33
C SER A 74 4.10 4.11 -7.75
N PRO A 75 3.25 4.33 -8.77
CA PRO A 75 3.63 4.07 -10.15
C PRO A 75 4.84 4.92 -10.54
N PHE A 76 5.79 4.30 -11.20
CA PHE A 76 6.93 5.02 -11.79
C PHE A 76 6.58 5.45 -13.22
N PHE A 77 7.00 6.66 -13.59
CA PHE A 77 6.85 7.15 -14.96
C PHE A 77 7.81 6.39 -15.88
N GLY A 78 7.23 5.51 -16.69
CA GLY A 78 7.94 4.75 -17.71
C GLY A 78 7.63 5.28 -19.13
N GLU A 79 8.38 4.84 -20.12
CA GLU A 79 8.18 5.24 -21.52
C GLU A 79 6.87 4.70 -22.11
N ASN A 80 6.37 3.57 -21.62
CA ASN A 80 5.16 2.93 -22.12
C ASN A 80 3.90 3.40 -21.39
N VAL A 81 3.23 4.40 -21.96
CA VAL A 81 1.98 5.01 -21.43
C VAL A 81 0.89 3.97 -21.20
N GLN A 82 0.72 2.97 -22.10
CA GLN A 82 -0.32 1.94 -21.95
C GLN A 82 -0.07 1.05 -20.74
N SER A 83 1.19 0.71 -20.48
CA SER A 83 1.57 -0.07 -19.29
C SER A 83 1.35 0.74 -18.02
N MET A 84 1.67 2.03 -18.02
CA MET A 84 1.43 2.93 -16.89
C MET A 84 -0.06 3.07 -16.57
N LEU A 85 -0.91 3.23 -17.59
CA LEU A 85 -2.37 3.30 -17.41
C LEU A 85 -2.93 2.01 -16.80
N LYS A 86 -2.45 0.84 -17.25
CA LYS A 86 -2.85 -0.45 -16.68
C LYS A 86 -2.40 -0.58 -15.23
N LEU A 87 -1.18 -0.18 -14.93
CA LEU A 87 -0.62 -0.22 -13.57
C LEU A 87 -1.37 0.71 -12.63
N GLY A 88 -1.63 1.96 -13.05
CA GLY A 88 -2.38 2.92 -12.25
C GLY A 88 -3.82 2.46 -11.97
N ARG A 89 -4.48 1.77 -12.93
CA ARG A 89 -5.80 1.16 -12.68
C ARG A 89 -5.70 0.05 -11.61
N ALA A 90 -4.74 -0.84 -11.73
CA ALA A 90 -4.53 -1.93 -10.77
C ALA A 90 -4.26 -1.39 -9.36
N GLN A 91 -3.38 -0.38 -9.25
CA GLN A 91 -3.07 0.30 -8.00
C GLN A 91 -4.29 0.98 -7.41
N GLY A 92 -5.01 1.79 -8.21
CA GLY A 92 -6.20 2.50 -7.74
C GLY A 92 -7.28 1.55 -7.19
N VAL A 93 -7.44 0.37 -7.81
CA VAL A 93 -8.36 -0.66 -7.31
C VAL A 93 -7.88 -1.29 -5.99
N ALA A 94 -6.58 -1.56 -5.85
CA ALA A 94 -6.00 -2.05 -4.59
C ALA A 94 -6.19 -1.03 -3.46
N MET A 95 -5.96 0.27 -3.75
CA MET A 95 -6.23 1.37 -2.81
C MET A 95 -7.72 1.42 -2.42
N ALA A 96 -8.62 1.38 -3.41
CA ALA A 96 -10.06 1.42 -3.18
C ALA A 96 -10.54 0.26 -2.31
N ALA A 97 -9.97 -0.93 -2.47
CA ALA A 97 -10.28 -2.10 -1.64
C ALA A 97 -9.92 -1.88 -0.15
N ALA A 98 -8.78 -1.25 0.13
CA ALA A 98 -8.37 -0.90 1.49
C ALA A 98 -9.21 0.26 2.06
N LEU A 99 -9.38 1.34 1.29
CA LEU A 99 -10.13 2.53 1.69
C LEU A 99 -11.61 2.23 1.96
N SER A 100 -12.23 1.32 1.19
CA SER A 100 -13.62 0.89 1.40
C SER A 100 -13.83 0.17 2.76
N ARG A 101 -12.76 -0.30 3.37
CA ARG A 101 -12.73 -0.92 4.70
C ARG A 101 -12.29 0.04 5.80
N GLY A 102 -12.15 1.33 5.47
CA GLY A 102 -11.75 2.35 6.42
C GLY A 102 -10.25 2.34 6.78
N ILE A 103 -9.43 1.60 6.03
CA ILE A 103 -7.98 1.53 6.26
C ILE A 103 -7.30 2.69 5.55
N ASP A 104 -6.44 3.41 6.27
CA ASP A 104 -5.60 4.47 5.69
C ASP A 104 -4.55 3.87 4.75
N VAL A 105 -4.32 4.57 3.63
CA VAL A 105 -3.40 4.15 2.57
C VAL A 105 -2.24 5.14 2.45
N PHE A 106 -1.03 4.63 2.24
CA PHE A 106 0.20 5.39 2.09
C PHE A 106 0.94 4.96 0.82
N GLU A 107 1.53 5.90 0.11
CA GLU A 107 2.27 5.62 -1.12
C GLU A 107 3.74 5.99 -0.97
N TYR A 108 4.60 5.16 -1.58
CA TYR A 108 6.05 5.31 -1.54
C TYR A 108 6.66 5.14 -2.92
N ALA A 109 7.52 6.08 -3.32
CA ALA A 109 8.28 5.95 -4.57
C ALA A 109 9.23 4.73 -4.53
N PRO A 110 9.44 4.01 -5.66
CA PRO A 110 10.32 2.84 -5.74
C PRO A 110 11.74 3.10 -5.19
N MET A 111 12.30 4.27 -5.51
CA MET A 111 13.61 4.68 -5.00
C MET A 111 13.63 4.80 -3.48
N ARG A 112 12.56 5.31 -2.88
CA ARG A 112 12.42 5.45 -1.42
C ARG A 112 12.37 4.10 -0.73
N ILE A 113 11.61 3.15 -1.30
CA ILE A 113 11.51 1.77 -0.79
C ILE A 113 12.90 1.14 -0.78
N LYS A 114 13.60 1.15 -1.91
CA LYS A 114 14.96 0.60 -2.03
C LYS A 114 15.93 1.25 -1.04
N GLN A 115 15.89 2.57 -0.93
CA GLN A 115 16.75 3.32 -0.01
C GLN A 115 16.49 2.97 1.46
N SER A 116 15.23 2.79 1.85
CA SER A 116 14.87 2.44 3.23
C SER A 116 15.39 1.06 3.66
N ILE A 117 15.50 0.12 2.72
CA ILE A 117 15.95 -1.26 2.97
C ILE A 117 17.46 -1.40 2.83
N THR A 118 18.05 -0.80 1.80
CA THR A 118 19.45 -1.05 1.42
C THR A 118 20.38 0.13 1.68
N GLY A 119 19.84 1.30 2.02
CA GLY A 119 20.58 2.56 2.06
C GLY A 119 20.82 3.18 0.68
N ARG A 120 20.46 2.49 -0.43
CA ARG A 120 20.70 2.93 -1.82
C ARG A 120 19.44 2.81 -2.66
N GLY A 121 18.96 3.93 -3.24
CA GLY A 121 17.76 3.95 -4.08
C GLY A 121 17.93 3.22 -5.43
N SER A 122 19.17 2.97 -5.87
CA SER A 122 19.51 2.26 -7.12
C SER A 122 19.77 0.76 -6.93
N ALA A 123 19.48 0.19 -5.74
CA ALA A 123 19.73 -1.22 -5.46
C ALA A 123 18.95 -2.15 -6.41
N ALA A 124 19.55 -3.28 -6.77
CA ALA A 124 18.89 -4.33 -7.53
C ALA A 124 17.78 -5.01 -6.72
N LYS A 125 16.75 -5.55 -7.37
CA LYS A 125 15.62 -6.23 -6.71
C LYS A 125 16.09 -7.42 -5.87
N GLU A 126 17.03 -8.19 -6.36
CA GLU A 126 17.60 -9.34 -5.68
C GLU A 126 18.31 -8.94 -4.37
N GLN A 127 18.96 -7.78 -4.37
CA GLN A 127 19.62 -7.23 -3.19
C GLN A 127 18.59 -6.81 -2.14
N VAL A 128 17.50 -6.15 -2.57
CA VAL A 128 16.38 -5.79 -1.68
C VAL A 128 15.77 -7.06 -1.07
N ALA A 129 15.43 -8.05 -1.89
CA ALA A 129 14.85 -9.31 -1.46
C ALA A 129 15.74 -10.05 -0.43
N SER A 130 17.04 -10.13 -0.70
CA SER A 130 18.02 -10.76 0.21
C SER A 130 18.04 -10.08 1.58
N ILE A 131 18.01 -8.74 1.61
CA ILE A 131 18.02 -7.98 2.87
C ILE A 131 16.69 -8.15 3.61
N VAL A 132 15.55 -8.07 2.91
CA VAL A 132 14.21 -8.30 3.49
C VAL A 132 14.13 -9.67 4.14
N CYS A 133 14.55 -10.74 3.43
CA CYS A 133 14.55 -12.10 3.98
C CYS A 133 15.42 -12.21 5.24
N ARG A 134 16.61 -11.59 5.23
CA ARG A 134 17.51 -11.60 6.39
C ARG A 134 16.95 -10.84 7.58
N MET A 135 16.36 -9.65 7.35
CA MET A 135 15.79 -8.81 8.41
C MET A 135 14.62 -9.48 9.12
N LEU A 136 13.82 -10.25 8.37
CA LEU A 136 12.62 -10.91 8.87
C LEU A 136 12.80 -12.40 9.17
N THR A 137 14.03 -12.91 9.05
CA THR A 137 14.38 -14.32 9.29
C THR A 137 13.50 -15.26 8.45
N ILE A 138 13.36 -14.95 7.15
CA ILE A 138 12.61 -15.77 6.20
C ILE A 138 13.57 -16.82 5.63
N ASP A 139 13.49 -18.06 6.14
CA ASP A 139 14.39 -19.14 5.78
C ASP A 139 14.18 -19.67 4.35
N GLN A 140 12.95 -19.57 3.86
CA GLN A 140 12.60 -19.98 2.50
C GLN A 140 12.12 -18.77 1.70
N PRO A 141 13.03 -18.15 0.92
CA PRO A 141 12.64 -17.04 0.07
C PRO A 141 11.56 -17.47 -0.94
N PRO A 142 10.57 -16.62 -1.22
CA PRO A 142 9.53 -16.94 -2.18
C PRO A 142 10.13 -17.13 -3.57
N LYS A 143 9.49 -17.97 -4.39
CA LYS A 143 9.92 -18.24 -5.77
C LYS A 143 9.89 -16.98 -6.66
N ARG A 144 9.04 -16.02 -6.33
CA ARG A 144 8.88 -14.75 -7.03
C ARG A 144 9.31 -13.59 -6.15
N LEU A 145 10.07 -12.66 -6.72
CA LEU A 145 10.51 -11.45 -6.02
C LEU A 145 9.34 -10.51 -5.69
N ASP A 146 8.25 -10.54 -6.46
CA ASP A 146 7.07 -9.71 -6.23
C ASP A 146 6.56 -9.79 -4.78
N ALA A 147 6.57 -10.99 -4.18
CA ALA A 147 6.19 -11.18 -2.78
C ALA A 147 7.14 -10.44 -1.80
N THR A 148 8.44 -10.42 -2.10
CA THR A 148 9.41 -9.66 -1.30
C THR A 148 9.32 -8.16 -1.55
N ASP A 149 8.93 -7.74 -2.75
CA ASP A 149 8.72 -6.32 -3.08
C ASP A 149 7.55 -5.77 -2.23
N GLY A 150 6.41 -6.47 -2.14
CA GLY A 150 5.31 -6.11 -1.25
C GLY A 150 5.73 -6.02 0.23
N MET A 151 6.57 -6.95 0.70
CA MET A 151 7.11 -6.90 2.06
C MET A 151 8.07 -5.72 2.27
N ALA A 152 8.89 -5.36 1.26
CA ALA A 152 9.77 -4.19 1.29
C ALA A 152 8.96 -2.89 1.43
N VAL A 153 7.80 -2.79 0.78
CA VAL A 153 6.87 -1.66 0.95
C VAL A 153 6.39 -1.55 2.39
N ALA A 154 5.98 -2.66 3.02
CA ALA A 154 5.56 -2.68 4.43
C ALA A 154 6.69 -2.25 5.38
N LEU A 155 7.92 -2.72 5.16
CA LEU A 155 9.09 -2.31 5.94
C LEU A 155 9.42 -0.83 5.74
N CYS A 156 9.35 -0.32 4.50
CA CYS A 156 9.55 1.10 4.21
C CYS A 156 8.57 1.97 5.01
N HIS A 157 7.30 1.56 5.04
CA HIS A 157 6.28 2.25 5.83
C HIS A 157 6.60 2.21 7.33
N TYR A 158 6.96 1.04 7.86
CA TYR A 158 7.37 0.90 9.27
C TYR A 158 8.53 1.83 9.62
N PHE A 159 9.61 1.85 8.84
CA PHE A 159 10.76 2.72 9.11
C PHE A 159 10.42 4.22 9.01
N THR A 160 9.49 4.57 8.12
CA THR A 160 9.05 5.96 7.95
C THR A 160 8.17 6.40 9.12
N SER A 161 7.22 5.58 9.56
CA SER A 161 6.31 5.88 10.65
C SER A 161 6.98 5.83 12.03
N ALA A 162 7.97 4.95 12.22
CA ALA A 162 8.69 4.80 13.48
C ALA A 162 9.73 5.91 13.73
N SER A 163 10.13 6.67 12.71
CA SER A 163 11.14 7.74 12.82
C SER A 163 10.47 9.11 12.86
N PRO A 164 10.63 9.90 13.95
CA PRO A 164 10.11 11.27 14.02
C PRO A 164 10.65 12.19 12.91
N LEU A 165 11.88 11.95 12.47
CA LEU A 165 12.52 12.71 11.38
C LEU A 165 11.95 12.33 10.01
N ASN A 166 11.59 11.07 9.82
CA ASN A 166 11.03 10.55 8.58
C ASN A 166 9.52 10.80 8.44
N ALA A 167 8.80 11.07 9.53
CA ALA A 167 7.41 11.47 9.50
C ALA A 167 7.19 12.77 8.70
N ALA A 168 8.19 13.68 8.70
CA ALA A 168 8.19 14.89 7.86
C ALA A 168 8.48 14.61 6.37
N LEU A 169 9.08 13.45 6.05
CA LEU A 169 9.39 12.97 4.69
C LEU A 169 8.48 11.81 4.27
N GLY A 170 7.39 11.59 5.04
CA GLY A 170 6.46 10.48 4.86
C GLY A 170 5.82 10.41 3.47
N GLY A 171 5.39 9.23 3.09
CA GLY A 171 4.61 9.00 1.88
C GLY A 171 3.33 9.84 1.84
N GLU A 172 2.77 10.01 0.67
CA GLU A 172 1.49 10.69 0.50
C GLU A 172 0.39 9.85 1.17
N ARG A 173 -0.35 10.46 2.09
CA ARG A 173 -1.39 9.78 2.87
C ARG A 173 -2.77 10.04 2.28
N VAL A 174 -3.48 8.99 1.93
CA VAL A 174 -4.89 9.03 1.58
C VAL A 174 -5.72 8.45 2.72
N LYS A 175 -6.60 9.27 3.32
CA LYS A 175 -7.44 8.84 4.44
C LYS A 175 -8.63 8.02 3.98
N GLY A 176 -8.82 6.86 4.62
CA GLY A 176 -10.04 6.07 4.46
C GLY A 176 -11.28 6.78 5.04
N LEU A 177 -12.46 6.50 4.48
CA LEU A 177 -13.76 7.04 4.92
C LEU A 177 -14.33 6.34 6.17
N GLY A 178 -13.50 5.66 6.96
CA GLY A 178 -13.90 4.93 8.16
C GLY A 178 -13.93 5.77 9.43
N GLY A 179 -15.08 5.79 10.11
CA GLY A 179 -15.48 6.49 11.32
C GLY A 179 -14.47 6.70 12.44
N GLY A 180 -13.66 7.73 12.34
CA GLY A 180 -12.90 8.30 13.44
C GLY A 180 -13.47 9.64 13.84
N LYS A 181 -13.70 9.86 15.15
CA LYS A 181 -14.27 11.07 15.77
C LYS A 181 -13.83 12.35 15.06
N LYS A 182 -14.80 13.17 14.67
CA LYS A 182 -14.62 14.52 14.09
C LYS A 182 -13.65 15.35 14.94
N ALA A 183 -12.40 15.43 14.51
CA ALA A 183 -11.55 16.55 14.87
C ALA A 183 -11.94 17.69 13.93
N ALA A 184 -12.48 18.77 14.48
CA ALA A 184 -12.87 19.96 13.75
C ALA A 184 -11.64 20.57 13.09
N SER A 185 -11.40 20.33 11.81
CA SER A 185 -10.45 21.11 11.03
C SER A 185 -11.15 22.38 10.55
N LYS A 186 -10.72 23.53 11.08
CA LYS A 186 -11.01 24.84 10.52
C LYS A 186 -10.27 24.98 9.20
N GLY A 187 -10.93 24.63 8.11
CA GLY A 187 -10.45 24.82 6.74
C GLY A 187 -11.58 24.36 5.81
N GLY A 188 -12.38 25.31 5.31
CA GLY A 188 -13.64 25.03 4.63
C GLY A 188 -13.47 24.31 3.30
N SER A 189 -13.60 23.00 3.28
CA SER A 189 -14.05 22.29 2.11
C SER A 189 -15.58 22.42 2.05
N GLN A 190 -16.09 23.18 1.10
CA GLN A 190 -17.54 23.24 0.86
C GLN A 190 -18.00 21.82 0.52
N SER A 191 -19.04 21.35 1.23
CA SER A 191 -19.65 20.07 0.90
C SER A 191 -20.14 20.11 -0.55
N TRP A 192 -20.12 18.97 -1.24
CA TRP A 192 -20.60 18.84 -2.61
C TRP A 192 -22.04 19.38 -2.75
N GLU A 193 -22.88 19.19 -1.76
CA GLU A 193 -24.24 19.75 -1.68
C GLU A 193 -24.25 21.28 -1.67
N GLN A 194 -23.30 21.92 -0.95
CA GLN A 194 -23.17 23.39 -0.94
C GLN A 194 -22.63 23.90 -2.28
N TYR A 195 -21.77 23.14 -2.95
CA TYR A 195 -21.30 23.45 -4.28
C TYR A 195 -22.43 23.39 -5.31
N LEU A 196 -23.24 22.33 -5.31
CA LEU A 196 -24.38 22.18 -6.21
C LEU A 196 -25.45 23.24 -5.98
N LYS A 197 -25.76 23.62 -4.72
CA LYS A 197 -26.66 24.74 -4.41
C LYS A 197 -26.20 26.07 -5.00
N LYS A 198 -24.90 26.29 -5.10
CA LYS A 198 -24.31 27.50 -5.71
C LYS A 198 -24.17 27.42 -7.23
N ASN A 199 -24.28 26.23 -7.82
CA ASN A 199 -24.11 25.96 -9.24
C ASN A 199 -25.24 25.03 -9.75
N PRO A 200 -26.51 25.48 -9.74
CA PRO A 200 -27.67 24.62 -10.07
C PRO A 200 -27.63 24.08 -11.51
N ASP A 201 -26.93 24.77 -12.41
CA ASP A 201 -26.79 24.34 -13.82
C ASP A 201 -25.86 23.12 -14.03
N ARG A 202 -25.21 22.65 -12.96
CA ARG A 202 -24.32 21.50 -12.97
C ARG A 202 -24.93 20.22 -12.36
N GLU A 203 -26.19 20.28 -11.98
CA GLU A 203 -26.94 19.10 -11.55
C GLU A 203 -27.38 18.32 -12.81
N ILE A 204 -26.77 17.15 -13.03
CA ILE A 204 -27.18 16.24 -14.12
C ILE A 204 -28.46 15.54 -13.64
N LYS A 205 -29.59 15.84 -14.33
CA LYS A 205 -30.85 15.14 -14.12
C LYS A 205 -30.80 13.74 -14.72
#